data_2379b753d362a0c879602937c3997696
#
_entry.id   2379b753d362a0c879602937c3997696
#
_cell.length_a   1.000
_cell.length_b   1.000
_cell.length_c   1.000
_cell.angle_alpha   90.00
_cell.angle_beta   90.00
_cell.angle_gamma   90.00
#
_symmetry.space_group_name_H-M   'P 1'
#
loop_
_entity.id
_entity.type
_entity.pdbx_description
1 polymer ?
#
loop_
_entity_poly.entity_id
_entity_poly.type
_entity_poly.pdbx_seq_one_letter_code
_entity_poly.pdbx_strand_id
1 'polypeptide(L)'
;MKDTKQQFEHVIALCRDLFSKKLHDYGPAWRILRPASVTDQIFIKANRIRSIETKGVTLIDEGIRAEFIAIVNYGIIGLIQLELGYAESADISNEEAMALYDKYAKEALELMLAKNHDYDEAWRSMRVKIGRASCRERVCQYV
;
A
#
# COMPACT_ATOMS: atom_id res chain seq x y z
N MET A 1 18.79 -11.64 13.52
CA MET A 1 18.29 -11.45 12.16
C MET A 1 16.83 -11.04 12.21
N LYS A 2 16.50 -9.93 11.60
CA LYS A 2 15.12 -9.46 11.61
C LYS A 2 14.26 -10.34 10.70
N ASP A 3 13.20 -10.90 11.25
CA ASP A 3 12.25 -11.72 10.51
C ASP A 3 11.38 -10.82 9.62
N THR A 4 11.42 -11.05 8.32
CA THR A 4 10.65 -10.29 7.34
C THR A 4 9.15 -10.37 7.61
N LYS A 5 8.67 -11.54 8.02
CA LYS A 5 7.27 -11.73 8.39
C LYS A 5 6.87 -10.79 9.53
N GLN A 6 7.68 -10.73 10.59
CA GLN A 6 7.42 -9.86 11.72
C GLN A 6 7.46 -8.38 11.31
N GLN A 7 8.40 -8.01 10.45
CA GLN A 7 8.47 -6.64 9.93
C GLN A 7 7.23 -6.27 9.12
N PHE A 8 6.76 -7.17 8.26
CA PHE A 8 5.55 -6.98 7.50
C PHE A 8 4.34 -6.81 8.43
N GLU A 9 4.19 -7.71 9.39
CA GLU A 9 3.08 -7.67 10.34
C GLU A 9 3.06 -6.36 11.15
N HIS A 10 4.25 -5.88 11.54
CA HIS A 10 4.36 -4.60 12.23
C HIS A 10 3.89 -3.43 11.34
N VAL A 11 4.36 -3.38 10.11
CA VAL A 11 3.99 -2.30 9.18
C VAL A 11 2.51 -2.36 8.84
N ILE A 12 1.98 -3.55 8.56
CA ILE A 12 0.57 -3.67 8.19
C ILE A 12 -0.35 -3.31 9.36
N ALA A 13 0.09 -3.56 10.59
CA ALA A 13 -0.67 -3.15 11.78
C ALA A 13 -0.81 -1.62 11.85
N LEU A 14 0.24 -0.89 11.51
CA LEU A 14 0.18 0.58 11.44
C LEU A 14 -0.77 1.05 10.34
N CYS A 15 -0.70 0.43 9.17
CA CYS A 15 -1.58 0.75 8.05
C CYS A 15 -3.04 0.43 8.40
N ARG A 16 -3.28 -0.70 9.02
CA ARG A 16 -4.60 -1.15 9.45
C ARG A 16 -5.21 -0.20 10.47
N ASP A 17 -4.42 0.28 11.42
CA ASP A 17 -4.88 1.23 12.43
C ASP A 17 -5.40 2.51 11.80
N LEU A 18 -4.66 3.08 10.86
CA LEU A 18 -5.10 4.27 10.14
C LEU A 18 -6.35 4.00 9.29
N PHE A 19 -6.40 2.85 8.62
CA PHE A 19 -7.57 2.45 7.84
C PHE A 19 -8.82 2.35 8.72
N SER A 20 -8.69 1.72 9.89
CA SER A 20 -9.77 1.58 10.86
C SER A 20 -10.27 2.94 11.35
N LYS A 21 -9.36 3.86 11.65
CA LYS A 21 -9.72 5.22 12.08
C LYS A 21 -10.48 5.96 10.99
N LYS A 22 -10.05 5.87 9.75
CA LYS A 22 -10.75 6.50 8.63
C LYS A 22 -12.11 5.86 8.38
N LEU A 23 -12.25 4.55 8.55
CA LEU A 23 -13.55 3.89 8.50
C LEU A 23 -14.51 4.43 9.56
N HIS A 24 -14.00 4.63 10.77
CA HIS A 24 -14.81 5.20 11.85
C HIS A 24 -15.30 6.59 11.49
N ASP A 25 -14.45 7.43 10.91
CA ASP A 25 -14.75 8.83 10.61
C ASP A 25 -15.62 9.00 9.36
N TYR A 26 -15.37 8.23 8.31
CA TYR A 26 -15.96 8.43 6.99
C TYR A 26 -16.73 7.23 6.46
N GLY A 27 -16.71 6.11 7.16
CA GLY A 27 -17.22 4.85 6.62
C GLY A 27 -16.41 4.37 5.42
N PRO A 28 -16.89 3.37 4.68
CA PRO A 28 -16.23 2.86 3.49
C PRO A 28 -16.52 3.74 2.26
N ALA A 29 -16.25 5.03 2.35
CA ALA A 29 -16.51 6.01 1.30
C ALA A 29 -15.77 5.69 -0.01
N TRP A 30 -14.64 4.97 0.08
CA TRP A 30 -13.85 4.54 -1.06
C TRP A 30 -14.58 3.52 -1.96
N ARG A 31 -15.72 2.99 -1.54
CA ARG A 31 -16.51 2.05 -2.36
C ARG A 31 -16.95 2.66 -3.69
N ILE A 32 -17.04 3.97 -3.79
CA ILE A 32 -17.42 4.64 -5.04
C ILE A 32 -16.26 4.76 -6.03
N LEU A 33 -15.04 4.46 -5.60
CA LEU A 33 -13.87 4.62 -6.46
C LEU A 33 -13.77 3.49 -7.48
N ARG A 34 -13.60 3.87 -8.75
CA ARG A 34 -13.26 2.93 -9.81
C ARG A 34 -11.78 2.55 -9.69
N PRO A 35 -11.37 1.38 -10.22
CA PRO A 35 -9.96 0.99 -10.20
C PRO A 35 -9.00 2.08 -10.72
N ALA A 36 -9.38 2.76 -11.80
CA ALA A 36 -8.57 3.88 -12.33
C ALA A 36 -8.41 5.00 -11.31
N SER A 37 -9.46 5.31 -10.56
CA SER A 37 -9.41 6.36 -9.53
C SER A 37 -8.50 5.96 -8.37
N VAL A 38 -8.51 4.68 -7.98
CA VAL A 38 -7.60 4.15 -6.96
C VAL A 38 -6.15 4.27 -7.44
N THR A 39 -5.89 3.92 -8.69
CA THR A 39 -4.57 4.06 -9.31
C THR A 39 -4.10 5.51 -9.26
N ASP A 40 -4.98 6.46 -9.57
CA ASP A 40 -4.67 7.88 -9.52
C ASP A 40 -4.31 8.34 -8.11
N GLN A 41 -5.00 7.83 -7.08
CA GLN A 41 -4.67 8.14 -5.69
C GLN A 41 -3.26 7.64 -5.34
N ILE A 42 -2.91 6.43 -5.75
CA ILE A 42 -1.57 5.88 -5.53
C ILE A 42 -0.52 6.73 -6.24
N PHE A 43 -0.80 7.12 -7.49
CA PHE A 43 0.10 7.96 -8.28
C PHE A 43 0.34 9.32 -7.63
N ILE A 44 -0.73 9.96 -7.14
CA ILE A 44 -0.63 11.24 -6.43
C ILE A 44 0.28 11.11 -5.21
N LYS A 45 0.12 10.04 -4.43
CA LYS A 45 0.94 9.80 -3.24
C LYS A 45 2.41 9.55 -3.61
N ALA A 46 2.65 8.75 -4.64
CA ALA A 46 4.00 8.48 -5.13
C ALA A 46 4.69 9.77 -5.61
N ASN A 47 3.99 10.59 -6.35
CA ASN A 47 4.52 11.89 -6.81
C ASN A 47 4.83 12.81 -5.64
N ARG A 48 4.00 12.82 -4.62
CA ARG A 48 4.23 13.63 -3.44
C ARG A 48 5.50 13.19 -2.71
N ILE A 49 5.73 11.88 -2.57
CA ILE A 49 6.96 11.34 -2.00
C ILE A 49 8.16 11.84 -2.80
N ARG A 50 8.11 11.70 -4.12
CA ARG A 50 9.20 12.14 -4.99
C ARG A 50 9.45 13.63 -4.87
N SER A 51 8.40 14.44 -4.79
CA SER A 51 8.52 15.89 -4.61
C SER A 51 9.20 16.25 -3.29
N ILE A 52 8.83 15.56 -2.20
CA ILE A 52 9.43 15.77 -0.89
C ILE A 52 10.92 15.39 -0.91
N GLU A 53 11.25 14.24 -1.50
CA GLU A 53 12.64 13.78 -1.62
C GLU A 53 13.50 14.74 -2.45
N THR A 54 12.94 15.29 -3.52
CA THR A 54 13.65 16.22 -4.41
C THR A 54 13.90 17.57 -3.71
N LYS A 55 12.93 18.08 -2.97
CA LYS A 55 13.06 19.35 -2.28
C LYS A 55 13.91 19.27 -1.02
N GLY A 56 14.07 18.07 -0.46
CA GLY A 56 14.92 17.83 0.71
C GLY A 56 14.42 18.45 2.01
N VAL A 57 13.29 19.16 2.00
CA VAL A 57 12.72 19.80 3.17
C VAL A 57 11.22 19.54 3.20
N THR A 58 10.73 19.02 4.32
CA THR A 58 9.30 18.96 4.60
C THR A 58 8.98 19.87 5.75
N LEU A 59 7.99 20.71 5.57
CA LEU A 59 7.46 21.54 6.66
C LEU A 59 6.65 20.69 7.65
N ILE A 60 6.24 19.49 7.22
CA ILE A 60 5.49 18.53 8.04
C ILE A 60 6.28 17.25 8.10
N ASP A 61 6.73 16.89 9.29
CA ASP A 61 7.64 15.78 9.57
C ASP A 61 7.06 14.39 9.23
N GLU A 62 5.76 14.28 9.03
CA GLU A 62 5.04 13.02 8.79
C GLU A 62 4.85 12.71 7.30
N GLY A 63 5.30 13.58 6.40
CA GLY A 63 4.92 13.54 5.00
C GLY A 63 5.18 12.23 4.28
N ILE A 64 6.42 11.71 4.32
CA ILE A 64 6.80 10.51 3.55
C ILE A 64 6.14 9.26 4.13
N ARG A 65 6.19 9.09 5.44
CA ARG A 65 5.62 7.92 6.09
C ARG A 65 4.11 7.82 5.85
N ALA A 66 3.40 8.91 6.02
CA ALA A 66 1.96 8.96 5.81
C ALA A 66 1.60 8.64 4.35
N GLU A 67 2.40 9.11 3.40
CA GLU A 67 2.17 8.82 1.98
C GLU A 67 2.38 7.33 1.65
N PHE A 68 3.41 6.69 2.22
CA PHE A 68 3.62 5.25 2.04
C PHE A 68 2.48 4.43 2.65
N ILE A 69 2.00 4.81 3.84
CA ILE A 69 0.85 4.15 4.46
C ILE A 69 -0.38 4.28 3.56
N ALA A 70 -0.61 5.47 3.00
CA ALA A 70 -1.72 5.70 2.08
C ALA A 70 -1.61 4.83 0.83
N ILE A 71 -0.41 4.65 0.27
CA ILE A 71 -0.18 3.77 -0.89
C ILE A 71 -0.58 2.32 -0.55
N VAL A 72 -0.16 1.82 0.60
CA VAL A 72 -0.52 0.47 1.05
C VAL A 72 -2.04 0.34 1.17
N ASN A 73 -2.69 1.29 1.83
CA ASN A 73 -4.13 1.23 2.06
C ASN A 73 -4.91 1.35 0.73
N TYR A 74 -4.52 2.23 -0.17
CA TYR A 74 -5.15 2.28 -1.48
C TYR A 74 -4.88 1.03 -2.32
N GLY A 75 -3.72 0.39 -2.16
CA GLY A 75 -3.46 -0.89 -2.80
C GLY A 75 -4.44 -1.96 -2.35
N ILE A 76 -4.69 -2.05 -1.05
CA ILE A 76 -5.67 -2.98 -0.48
C ILE A 76 -7.08 -2.60 -0.92
N ILE A 77 -7.45 -1.33 -0.88
CA ILE A 77 -8.74 -0.84 -1.40
C ILE A 77 -8.89 -1.26 -2.87
N GLY A 78 -7.83 -1.12 -3.66
CA GLY A 78 -7.85 -1.54 -5.06
C GLY A 78 -8.19 -3.01 -5.22
N LEU A 79 -7.60 -3.88 -4.40
CA LEU A 79 -7.91 -5.31 -4.43
C LEU A 79 -9.36 -5.58 -4.05
N ILE A 80 -9.88 -4.87 -3.05
CA ILE A 80 -11.29 -4.99 -2.65
C ILE A 80 -12.21 -4.57 -3.81
N GLN A 81 -11.90 -3.45 -4.45
CA GLN A 81 -12.70 -2.93 -5.56
C GLN A 81 -12.65 -3.85 -6.79
N LEU A 82 -11.55 -4.54 -7.02
CA LEU A 82 -11.47 -5.55 -8.08
C LEU A 82 -12.37 -6.75 -7.79
N GLU A 83 -12.50 -7.15 -6.50
CA GLU A 83 -13.38 -8.24 -6.12
C GLU A 83 -14.85 -7.85 -6.19
N LEU A 84 -15.22 -6.71 -5.61
CA LEU A 84 -16.62 -6.30 -5.44
C LEU A 84 -17.17 -5.46 -6.59
N GLY A 85 -16.31 -4.87 -7.41
CA GLY A 85 -16.67 -3.80 -8.31
C GLY A 85 -16.91 -2.49 -7.56
N TYR A 86 -16.98 -1.37 -8.25
CA TYR A 86 -17.31 -0.10 -7.62
C TYR A 86 -18.83 0.01 -7.37
N ALA A 87 -19.21 0.81 -6.40
CA ALA A 87 -20.59 1.06 -6.03
C ALA A 87 -20.93 2.55 -6.17
N GLU A 88 -22.20 2.88 -6.10
CA GLU A 88 -22.64 4.29 -6.13
C GLU A 88 -22.60 4.94 -4.74
N SER A 89 -22.47 4.15 -3.70
CA SER A 89 -22.45 4.60 -2.31
C SER A 89 -21.64 3.63 -1.46
N ALA A 90 -21.45 3.99 -0.18
CA ALA A 90 -20.83 3.11 0.82
C ALA A 90 -21.86 1.99 1.18
N ASP A 91 -21.79 0.88 0.46
CA ASP A 91 -22.77 -0.20 0.48
C ASP A 91 -22.40 -1.39 1.38
N ILE A 92 -21.29 -1.29 2.11
CA ILE A 92 -20.84 -2.32 3.04
C ILE A 92 -20.68 -1.71 4.44
N SER A 93 -20.73 -2.56 5.47
CA SER A 93 -20.49 -2.12 6.84
C SER A 93 -19.00 -1.91 7.12
N ASN A 94 -18.69 -1.21 8.21
CA ASN A 94 -17.31 -1.05 8.65
C ASN A 94 -16.67 -2.42 8.98
N GLU A 95 -17.45 -3.33 9.56
CA GLU A 95 -17.02 -4.68 9.91
C GLU A 95 -16.66 -5.49 8.64
N GLU A 96 -17.51 -5.40 7.62
CA GLU A 96 -17.24 -6.04 6.32
C GLU A 96 -15.99 -5.46 5.65
N ALA A 97 -15.83 -4.14 5.70
CA ALA A 97 -14.64 -3.47 5.17
C ALA A 97 -13.37 -3.93 5.87
N MET A 98 -13.39 -4.05 7.20
CA MET A 98 -12.24 -4.54 7.97
C MET A 98 -11.92 -6.00 7.66
N ALA A 99 -12.95 -6.83 7.51
CA ALA A 99 -12.75 -8.24 7.14
C ALA A 99 -12.10 -8.37 5.76
N LEU A 100 -12.52 -7.56 4.80
CA LEU A 100 -11.92 -7.53 3.46
C LEU A 100 -10.49 -7.02 3.50
N TYR A 101 -10.23 -5.98 4.29
CA TYR A 101 -8.87 -5.48 4.51
C TYR A 101 -7.96 -6.59 5.02
N ASP A 102 -8.37 -7.28 6.07
CA ASP A 102 -7.60 -8.36 6.68
C ASP A 102 -7.36 -9.51 5.72
N LYS A 103 -8.35 -9.87 4.91
CA LYS A 103 -8.23 -10.89 3.87
C LYS A 103 -7.10 -10.55 2.89
N TYR A 104 -7.11 -9.35 2.34
CA TYR A 104 -6.11 -8.95 1.34
C TYR A 104 -4.76 -8.66 1.95
N ALA A 105 -4.70 -8.17 3.18
CA ALA A 105 -3.44 -8.03 3.91
C ALA A 105 -2.78 -9.40 4.12
N LYS A 106 -3.56 -10.41 4.45
CA LYS A 106 -3.07 -11.79 4.60
C LYS A 106 -2.58 -12.36 3.28
N GLU A 107 -3.32 -12.16 2.19
CA GLU A 107 -2.89 -12.59 0.86
C GLU A 107 -1.57 -11.93 0.45
N ALA A 108 -1.42 -10.65 0.75
CA ALA A 108 -0.18 -9.92 0.47
C ALA A 108 1.00 -10.50 1.27
N LEU A 109 0.78 -10.83 2.54
CA LEU A 109 1.80 -11.47 3.36
C LEU A 109 2.21 -12.83 2.79
N GLU A 110 1.25 -13.66 2.44
CA GLU A 110 1.51 -14.99 1.86
C GLU A 110 2.29 -14.88 0.54
N LEU A 111 1.92 -13.92 -0.31
CA LEU A 111 2.61 -13.67 -1.56
C LEU A 111 4.04 -13.20 -1.32
N MET A 112 4.25 -12.30 -0.37
CA MET A 112 5.57 -11.80 -0.01
C MET A 112 6.46 -12.94 0.50
N LEU A 113 5.94 -13.81 1.36
CA LEU A 113 6.68 -14.95 1.88
C LEU A 113 7.05 -15.93 0.76
N ALA A 114 6.15 -16.19 -0.18
CA ALA A 114 6.42 -17.04 -1.34
C ALA A 114 7.53 -16.44 -2.22
N LYS A 115 7.46 -15.14 -2.48
CA LYS A 115 8.49 -14.45 -3.27
C LYS A 115 9.85 -14.44 -2.56
N ASN A 116 9.87 -14.26 -1.25
CA ASN A 116 11.12 -14.34 -0.48
C ASN A 116 11.74 -15.73 -0.55
N HIS A 117 10.92 -16.77 -0.52
CA HIS A 117 11.39 -18.13 -0.69
C HIS A 117 12.09 -18.30 -2.05
N ASP A 118 11.50 -17.76 -3.13
CA ASP A 118 12.01 -17.92 -4.49
C ASP A 118 13.21 -17.02 -4.78
N TYR A 119 13.25 -15.81 -4.21
CA TYR A 119 14.23 -14.77 -4.57
C TYR A 119 15.17 -14.39 -3.42
N ASP A 120 15.17 -15.13 -2.31
CA ASP A 120 16.08 -14.91 -1.16
C ASP A 120 16.07 -13.47 -0.64
N GLU A 121 14.88 -12.85 -0.56
CA GLU A 121 14.73 -11.46 -0.10
C GLU A 121 15.59 -10.46 -0.91
N ALA A 122 15.63 -10.64 -2.22
CA ALA A 122 16.40 -9.78 -3.12
C ALA A 122 16.10 -8.29 -2.94
N TRP A 123 14.88 -7.95 -2.50
CA TRP A 123 14.47 -6.57 -2.26
C TRP A 123 15.34 -5.86 -1.22
N ARG A 124 15.97 -6.59 -0.29
CA ARG A 124 16.85 -5.98 0.73
C ARG A 124 18.12 -5.38 0.14
N SER A 125 18.56 -5.89 -0.99
CA SER A 125 19.74 -5.36 -1.68
C SER A 125 19.41 -4.23 -2.66
N MET A 126 18.14 -3.96 -2.89
CA MET A 126 17.69 -2.88 -3.77
C MET A 126 17.75 -1.55 -3.04
N ARG A 127 18.19 -0.53 -3.76
CA ARG A 127 18.24 0.84 -3.23
C ARG A 127 17.01 1.61 -3.67
N VAL A 128 16.56 2.53 -2.82
CA VAL A 128 15.42 3.39 -3.09
C VAL A 128 15.63 4.22 -4.37
N LYS A 129 16.86 4.57 -4.69
CA LYS A 129 17.19 5.34 -5.90
C LYS A 129 17.43 4.46 -7.13
N ILE A 130 16.62 3.46 -7.33
CA ILE A 130 16.63 2.64 -8.53
C ILE A 130 15.79 3.36 -9.60
N GLY A 131 16.33 4.46 -10.12
CA GLY A 131 15.65 5.22 -11.17
C GLY A 131 16.40 5.27 -12.48
N ARG A 132 17.57 4.67 -12.53
CA ARG A 132 18.42 4.65 -13.74
C ARG A 132 18.05 3.46 -14.62
N ALA A 133 18.19 3.60 -15.91
CA ALA A 133 17.74 2.62 -16.90
C ALA A 133 18.24 1.20 -16.63
N SER A 134 19.50 1.03 -16.25
CA SER A 134 20.07 -0.28 -15.94
C SER A 134 19.48 -0.95 -14.71
N CYS A 135 18.91 -0.17 -13.80
CA CYS A 135 18.27 -0.68 -12.58
C CYS A 135 16.79 -0.95 -12.81
N ARG A 136 16.15 -0.27 -13.76
CA ARG A 136 14.73 -0.48 -14.05
C ARG A 136 14.45 -1.90 -14.53
N GLU A 137 15.33 -2.45 -15.36
CA GLU A 137 15.18 -3.81 -15.87
C GLU A 137 15.22 -4.84 -14.73
N ARG A 138 16.09 -4.65 -13.75
CA ARG A 138 16.18 -5.54 -12.60
C ARG A 138 14.95 -5.46 -11.71
N VAL A 139 14.41 -4.27 -11.50
CA VAL A 139 13.19 -4.08 -10.70
C VAL A 139 12.02 -4.79 -11.36
N CYS A 140 11.88 -4.68 -12.67
CA CYS A 140 10.81 -5.34 -13.41
C CYS A 140 10.83 -6.87 -13.28
N GLN A 141 12.00 -7.47 -13.05
CA GLN A 141 12.11 -8.93 -12.86
C GLN A 141 11.52 -9.40 -11.53
N TYR A 142 11.41 -8.53 -10.53
CA TYR A 142 10.96 -8.90 -9.19
C TYR A 142 9.53 -8.43 -8.88
N VAL A 143 8.93 -7.71 -9.78
CA VAL A 143 7.53 -7.28 -9.69
C VAL A 143 6.59 -8.17 -10.54
#